data_f362315cebe1855daad08636b41e46f3
#
_entry.id   f362315cebe1855daad08636b41e46f3
#
_cell.length_a   1.000
_cell.length_b   1.000
_cell.length_c   1.000
_cell.angle_alpha   90.00
_cell.angle_beta   90.00
_cell.angle_gamma   90.00
#
_symmetry.space_group_name_H-M   'P 1'
#
loop_
_entity.id
_entity.type
_entity.pdbx_description
1 polymer ?
#
loop_
_entity_poly.entity_id
_entity_poly.type
_entity_poly.pdbx_seq_one_letter_code
_entity_poly.pdbx_strand_id
1 'polypeptide(L)'
;MDGVDNRIYHLSILNMFLDIFSIGILIPFIASLTGELRFDNDFFNLILSTLKYDIFKQTSSIVLIIILIFVVKNFILLVHKWFENKLVYEFLRKNSKNLLNFYMNKDYLFHIKNNSSELIKNIQNESNLVSFNILKPIISILTLLISVVTILIFLIGINA
;
A
#
# COMPACT_ATOMS: atom_id res chain seq x y z
N MET A 1 -2.00 4.80 19.64
CA MET A 1 -1.91 3.80 18.56
C MET A 1 -3.07 3.94 17.60
N ASP A 2 -4.25 4.24 18.07
CA ASP A 2 -5.50 4.24 17.29
C ASP A 2 -5.54 5.19 16.07
N GLY A 3 -4.82 6.30 16.12
CA GLY A 3 -4.82 7.27 15.01
C GLY A 3 -3.92 6.90 13.81
N VAL A 4 -2.95 6.01 13.98
CA VAL A 4 -2.04 5.58 12.91
C VAL A 4 -2.67 4.41 12.16
N ASP A 5 -3.33 3.50 12.89
CA ASP A 5 -4.01 2.35 12.31
C ASP A 5 -5.13 2.81 11.36
N ASN A 6 -5.94 3.79 11.81
CA ASN A 6 -7.04 4.30 11.01
C ASN A 6 -6.57 4.97 9.70
N ARG A 7 -5.44 5.69 9.72
CA ARG A 7 -4.85 6.33 8.52
C ARG A 7 -4.35 5.31 7.52
N ILE A 8 -3.80 4.19 7.97
CA ILE A 8 -3.31 3.13 7.08
C ILE A 8 -4.48 2.45 6.38
N TYR A 9 -5.57 2.15 7.10
CA TYR A 9 -6.77 1.59 6.48
C TYR A 9 -7.34 2.52 5.40
N HIS A 10 -7.46 3.82 5.69
CA HIS A 10 -7.95 4.78 4.70
C HIS A 10 -7.03 4.90 3.48
N LEU A 11 -5.72 4.90 3.67
CA LEU A 11 -4.75 4.93 2.58
C LEU A 11 -4.74 3.62 1.78
N SER A 12 -4.93 2.48 2.43
CA SER A 12 -5.05 1.18 1.74
C SER A 12 -6.30 1.15 0.86
N ILE A 13 -7.44 1.58 1.38
CA ILE A 13 -8.69 1.67 0.63
C ILE A 13 -8.55 2.64 -0.55
N LEU A 14 -7.95 3.81 -0.33
CA LEU A 14 -7.71 4.80 -1.39
C LEU A 14 -6.81 4.21 -2.49
N ASN A 15 -5.75 3.50 -2.10
CA ASN A 15 -4.83 2.85 -3.05
C ASN A 15 -5.54 1.79 -3.89
N MET A 16 -6.46 1.03 -3.28
CA MET A 16 -7.30 0.04 -3.97
C MET A 16 -8.19 0.68 -5.04
N PHE A 17 -8.87 1.78 -4.70
CA PHE A 17 -9.68 2.53 -5.68
C PHE A 17 -8.83 3.01 -6.85
N LEU A 18 -7.61 3.49 -6.59
CA LEU A 18 -6.67 3.91 -7.63
C LEU A 18 -6.16 2.75 -8.48
N ASP A 19 -6.01 1.55 -7.92
CA ASP A 19 -5.65 0.34 -8.68
C ASP A 19 -6.75 -0.02 -9.66
N ILE A 20 -8.01 -0.07 -9.22
CA ILE A 20 -9.17 -0.34 -10.07
C ILE A 20 -9.29 0.72 -11.16
N PHE A 21 -9.17 2.01 -10.78
CA PHE A 21 -9.25 3.11 -11.72
C PHE A 21 -8.13 3.08 -12.76
N SER A 22 -6.91 2.71 -12.37
CA SER A 22 -5.77 2.55 -13.29
C SER A 22 -6.00 1.45 -14.32
N ILE A 23 -6.54 0.31 -13.90
CA ILE A 23 -6.89 -0.80 -14.81
C ILE A 23 -8.06 -0.37 -15.72
N GLY A 24 -9.07 0.30 -15.16
CA GLY A 24 -10.22 0.79 -15.91
C GLY A 24 -9.84 1.74 -17.06
N ILE A 25 -8.83 2.59 -16.88
CA ILE A 25 -8.37 3.52 -17.90
C ILE A 25 -7.55 2.84 -19.01
N LEU A 26 -6.94 1.69 -18.74
CA LEU A 26 -6.24 0.94 -19.80
C LEU A 26 -7.20 0.43 -20.89
N ILE A 27 -8.44 0.11 -20.54
CA ILE A 27 -9.44 -0.38 -21.49
C ILE A 27 -9.73 0.65 -22.60
N PRO A 28 -10.14 1.90 -22.30
CA PRO A 28 -10.36 2.91 -23.33
C PRO A 28 -9.08 3.29 -24.10
N PHE A 29 -7.92 3.17 -23.47
CA PHE A 29 -6.64 3.39 -24.15
C PHE A 29 -6.39 2.33 -25.20
N ILE A 30 -6.54 1.05 -24.89
CA ILE A 30 -6.38 -0.05 -25.86
C ILE A 30 -7.41 0.10 -26.98
N ALA A 31 -8.66 0.41 -26.67
CA ALA A 31 -9.69 0.65 -27.67
C ALA A 31 -9.39 1.84 -28.59
N SER A 32 -8.76 2.89 -28.07
CA SER A 32 -8.33 4.03 -28.89
C SER A 32 -7.20 3.66 -29.88
N LEU A 33 -6.35 2.68 -29.52
CA LEU A 33 -5.28 2.19 -30.39
C LEU A 33 -5.80 1.21 -31.46
N THR A 34 -6.82 0.41 -31.14
CA THR A 34 -7.41 -0.56 -32.08
C THR A 34 -8.44 0.06 -33.03
N GLY A 35 -8.85 1.30 -32.78
CA GLY A 35 -9.89 1.98 -33.55
C GLY A 35 -11.33 1.50 -33.26
N GLU A 36 -11.50 0.56 -32.34
CA GLU A 36 -12.80 0.04 -31.91
C GLU A 36 -13.34 0.84 -30.72
N LEU A 37 -13.85 2.04 -30.97
CA LEU A 37 -14.46 2.91 -29.94
C LEU A 37 -15.93 2.54 -29.64
N ARG A 38 -16.35 1.30 -29.79
CA ARG A 38 -17.69 0.87 -29.41
C ARG A 38 -17.68 0.21 -28.03
N PHE A 39 -17.98 1.00 -27.02
CA PHE A 39 -18.26 0.47 -25.68
C PHE A 39 -19.78 0.36 -25.50
N ASP A 40 -20.28 -0.84 -25.28
CA ASP A 40 -21.70 -1.11 -25.01
C ASP A 40 -22.11 -0.80 -23.56
N ASN A 41 -21.21 -0.23 -22.76
CA ASN A 41 -21.44 0.08 -21.35
C ASN A 41 -21.73 1.55 -21.11
N ASP A 42 -22.89 1.85 -20.52
CA ASP A 42 -23.35 3.18 -20.15
C ASP A 42 -22.38 3.95 -19.23
N PHE A 43 -21.63 3.25 -18.38
CA PHE A 43 -20.61 3.81 -17.49
C PHE A 43 -19.46 4.43 -18.28
N PHE A 44 -18.97 3.78 -19.32
CA PHE A 44 -17.90 4.32 -20.18
C PHE A 44 -18.39 5.47 -21.05
N ASN A 45 -19.61 5.38 -21.54
CA ASN A 45 -20.25 6.48 -22.30
C ASN A 45 -20.45 7.73 -21.42
N LEU A 46 -20.77 7.55 -20.13
CA LEU A 46 -20.90 8.66 -19.18
C LEU A 46 -19.55 9.34 -18.93
N ILE A 47 -18.47 8.58 -18.75
CA ILE A 47 -17.11 9.12 -18.57
C ILE A 47 -16.66 9.84 -19.83
N LEU A 48 -16.89 9.27 -21.00
CA LEU A 48 -16.51 9.87 -22.30
C LEU A 48 -17.33 11.13 -22.61
N SER A 49 -18.60 11.21 -22.23
CA SER A 49 -19.45 12.38 -22.42
C SER A 49 -19.11 13.54 -21.46
N THR A 50 -18.64 13.20 -20.25
CA THR A 50 -18.21 14.19 -19.24
C THR A 50 -16.84 14.81 -19.58
N LEU A 51 -15.96 14.02 -20.15
CA LEU A 51 -14.71 14.48 -20.74
C LEU A 51 -15.02 14.89 -22.19
N LYS A 52 -15.19 16.22 -22.44
CA LYS A 52 -15.51 16.78 -23.76
C LYS A 52 -14.81 16.00 -24.88
N TYR A 53 -15.60 15.42 -25.78
CA TYR A 53 -15.21 14.53 -26.89
C TYR A 53 -14.00 15.01 -27.73
N ASP A 54 -13.72 16.32 -27.74
CA ASP A 54 -12.58 16.90 -28.47
C ASP A 54 -11.20 16.57 -27.87
N ILE A 55 -11.10 16.29 -26.56
CA ILE A 55 -9.81 15.98 -25.91
C ILE A 55 -9.34 14.59 -26.29
N PHE A 56 -10.25 13.63 -26.51
CA PHE A 56 -9.92 12.26 -26.88
C PHE A 56 -9.62 12.05 -28.37
N LYS A 57 -9.91 13.04 -29.21
CA LYS A 57 -9.64 12.96 -30.65
C LYS A 57 -8.14 13.01 -31.00
N GLN A 58 -7.32 13.47 -30.06
CA GLN A 58 -5.88 13.51 -30.19
C GLN A 58 -5.21 12.48 -29.28
N THR A 59 -4.68 11.40 -29.85
CA THR A 59 -4.02 10.27 -29.15
C THR A 59 -2.99 10.72 -28.11
N SER A 60 -2.27 11.82 -28.38
CA SER A 60 -1.29 12.39 -27.45
C SER A 60 -1.90 12.92 -26.14
N SER A 61 -3.12 13.45 -26.17
CA SER A 61 -3.80 13.95 -24.95
C SER A 61 -4.22 12.80 -24.03
N ILE A 62 -4.66 11.69 -24.59
CA ILE A 62 -5.02 10.48 -23.83
C ILE A 62 -3.79 9.94 -23.12
N VAL A 63 -2.66 9.83 -23.82
CA VAL A 63 -1.39 9.36 -23.25
C VAL A 63 -0.95 10.25 -22.09
N LEU A 64 -1.06 11.56 -22.21
CA LEU A 64 -0.67 12.51 -21.17
C LEU A 64 -1.53 12.35 -19.91
N ILE A 65 -2.85 12.18 -20.05
CA ILE A 65 -3.78 11.94 -18.95
C ILE A 65 -3.43 10.64 -18.23
N ILE A 66 -3.14 9.57 -18.96
CA ILE A 66 -2.75 8.28 -18.40
C ILE A 66 -1.46 8.42 -17.59
N ILE A 67 -0.44 9.07 -18.14
CA ILE A 67 0.83 9.32 -17.44
C ILE A 67 0.58 10.07 -16.14
N LEU A 68 -0.24 11.12 -16.16
CA LEU A 68 -0.55 11.92 -14.97
C LEU A 68 -1.23 11.07 -13.88
N ILE A 69 -2.19 10.25 -14.27
CA ILE A 69 -2.88 9.33 -13.32
C ILE A 69 -1.89 8.33 -12.72
N PHE A 70 -1.00 7.75 -13.54
CA PHE A 70 0.04 6.84 -13.03
C PHE A 70 1.01 7.53 -12.06
N VAL A 71 1.40 8.77 -12.33
CA VAL A 71 2.26 9.56 -11.44
C VAL A 71 1.57 9.81 -10.10
N VAL A 72 0.31 10.25 -10.12
CA VAL A 72 -0.48 10.47 -8.89
C VAL A 72 -0.64 9.17 -8.09
N LYS A 73 -0.97 8.07 -8.77
CA LYS A 73 -1.08 6.75 -8.15
C LYS A 73 0.23 6.35 -7.45
N ASN A 74 1.36 6.45 -8.15
CA ASN A 74 2.65 6.08 -7.55
C ASN A 74 3.02 6.97 -6.37
N PHE A 75 2.68 8.26 -6.41
CA PHE A 75 2.88 9.15 -5.28
C PHE A 75 2.08 8.71 -4.04
N ILE A 76 0.81 8.37 -4.21
CA ILE A 76 -0.05 7.87 -3.12
C ILE A 76 0.49 6.55 -2.57
N LEU A 77 0.97 5.66 -3.43
CA LEU A 77 1.60 4.40 -3.03
C LEU A 77 2.87 4.64 -2.19
N LEU A 78 3.70 5.63 -2.55
CA LEU A 78 4.87 6.01 -1.75
C LEU A 78 4.47 6.50 -0.35
N VAL A 79 3.45 7.35 -0.27
CA VAL A 79 2.93 7.83 1.02
C VAL A 79 2.39 6.66 1.85
N HIS A 80 1.66 5.72 1.25
CA HIS A 80 1.18 4.53 1.94
C HIS A 80 2.34 3.69 2.49
N LYS A 81 3.36 3.41 1.69
CA LYS A 81 4.55 2.67 2.11
C LYS A 81 5.35 3.39 3.19
N TRP A 82 5.37 4.72 3.18
CA TRP A 82 5.98 5.50 4.25
C TRP A 82 5.26 5.29 5.60
N PHE A 83 3.92 5.31 5.61
CA PHE A 83 3.14 5.04 6.82
C PHE A 83 3.31 3.60 7.31
N GLU A 84 3.30 2.61 6.41
CA GLU A 84 3.55 1.20 6.73
C GLU A 84 4.91 1.04 7.43
N ASN A 85 5.98 1.59 6.83
CA ASN A 85 7.31 1.55 7.43
C ASN A 85 7.36 2.27 8.78
N LYS A 86 6.70 3.42 8.92
CA LYS A 86 6.64 4.14 10.20
C LYS A 86 6.08 3.27 11.32
N LEU A 87 5.01 2.51 11.07
CA LEU A 87 4.46 1.56 12.05
C LEU A 87 5.48 0.50 12.45
N VAL A 88 6.17 -0.09 11.49
CA VAL A 88 7.19 -1.12 11.74
C VAL A 88 8.31 -0.56 12.63
N TYR A 89 8.78 0.67 12.35
CA TYR A 89 9.83 1.32 13.16
C TYR A 89 9.34 1.72 14.55
N GLU A 90 8.08 2.13 14.72
CA GLU A 90 7.50 2.40 16.03
C GLU A 90 7.41 1.13 16.87
N PHE A 91 7.01 0.02 16.25
CA PHE A 91 7.01 -1.28 16.91
C PHE A 91 8.42 -1.73 17.29
N LEU A 92 9.39 -1.61 16.37
CA LEU A 92 10.81 -1.90 16.62
C LEU A 92 11.30 -1.14 17.86
N ARG A 93 11.07 0.17 17.91
CA ARG A 93 11.47 1.02 19.03
C ARG A 93 10.83 0.58 20.34
N LYS A 94 9.53 0.27 20.33
CA LYS A 94 8.79 -0.18 21.52
C LYS A 94 9.32 -1.54 22.01
N ASN A 95 9.54 -2.47 21.08
CA ASN A 95 10.03 -3.80 21.40
C ASN A 95 11.47 -3.75 21.96
N SER A 96 12.37 -3.00 21.32
CA SER A 96 13.75 -2.80 21.83
C SER A 96 13.76 -2.17 23.23
N LYS A 97 12.90 -1.18 23.47
CA LYS A 97 12.77 -0.56 24.80
C LYS A 97 12.27 -1.56 25.86
N ASN A 98 11.31 -2.39 25.50
CA ASN A 98 10.76 -3.40 26.41
C ASN A 98 11.82 -4.45 26.76
N LEU A 99 12.59 -4.93 25.77
CA LEU A 99 13.69 -5.87 25.99
C LEU A 99 14.81 -5.26 26.84
N LEU A 100 15.18 -4.00 26.57
CA LEU A 100 16.14 -3.28 27.40
C LEU A 100 15.66 -3.19 28.85
N ASN A 101 14.43 -2.77 29.07
CA ASN A 101 13.87 -2.68 30.42
C ASN A 101 13.82 -4.06 31.11
N PHE A 102 13.48 -5.11 30.36
CA PHE A 102 13.50 -6.47 30.86
C PHE A 102 14.89 -6.90 31.34
N TYR A 103 15.94 -6.63 30.57
CA TYR A 103 17.31 -6.93 30.96
C TYR A 103 17.80 -6.07 32.12
N MET A 104 17.48 -4.76 32.12
CA MET A 104 17.88 -3.85 33.20
C MET A 104 17.27 -4.21 34.55
N ASN A 105 16.10 -4.85 34.57
CA ASN A 105 15.44 -5.30 35.80
C ASN A 105 15.87 -6.70 36.29
N LYS A 106 16.90 -7.30 35.67
CA LYS A 106 17.46 -8.58 36.09
C LYS A 106 18.42 -8.40 37.27
N ASP A 107 18.60 -9.45 38.05
CA ASP A 107 19.49 -9.49 39.21
C ASP A 107 20.94 -9.24 38.81
N TYR A 108 21.73 -8.73 39.76
CA TYR A 108 23.16 -8.47 39.59
C TYR A 108 23.95 -9.66 39.07
N LEU A 109 23.61 -10.87 39.54
CA LEU A 109 24.24 -12.11 39.06
C LEU A 109 24.04 -12.37 37.59
N PHE A 110 22.90 -11.95 37.02
CA PHE A 110 22.65 -12.02 35.57
C PHE A 110 23.62 -11.15 34.79
N HIS A 111 23.87 -9.93 35.28
CA HIS A 111 24.78 -8.98 34.61
C HIS A 111 26.26 -9.39 34.69
N ILE A 112 26.65 -10.12 35.76
CA ILE A 112 28.03 -10.66 35.85
C ILE A 112 28.22 -11.83 34.87
N LYS A 113 27.19 -12.66 34.70
CA LYS A 113 27.28 -13.87 33.86
C LYS A 113 27.15 -13.58 32.35
N ASN A 114 26.55 -12.47 31.99
CA ASN A 114 26.26 -12.14 30.61
C ASN A 114 27.05 -10.88 30.17
N ASN A 115 27.67 -10.93 29.01
CA ASN A 115 28.38 -9.78 28.46
C ASN A 115 27.38 -8.70 27.98
N SER A 116 27.53 -7.48 28.46
CA SER A 116 26.68 -6.35 28.10
C SER A 116 26.60 -6.13 26.59
N SER A 117 27.71 -6.32 25.87
CA SER A 117 27.75 -6.19 24.41
C SER A 117 26.88 -7.25 23.71
N GLU A 118 26.83 -8.46 24.26
CA GLU A 118 25.97 -9.54 23.74
C GLU A 118 24.51 -9.24 24.00
N LEU A 119 24.16 -8.74 25.19
CA LEU A 119 22.79 -8.32 25.52
C LEU A 119 22.30 -7.22 24.57
N ILE A 120 23.12 -6.22 24.27
CA ILE A 120 22.79 -5.14 23.33
C ILE A 120 22.58 -5.68 21.92
N LYS A 121 23.47 -6.58 21.46
CA LYS A 121 23.36 -7.25 20.16
C LYS A 121 22.06 -8.06 20.07
N ASN A 122 21.70 -8.78 21.12
CA ASN A 122 20.47 -9.56 21.18
C ASN A 122 19.23 -8.66 21.13
N ILE A 123 19.21 -7.54 21.87
CA ILE A 123 18.11 -6.56 21.78
C ILE A 123 17.92 -6.07 20.33
N GLN A 124 19.01 -5.72 19.65
CA GLN A 124 18.94 -5.24 18.28
C GLN A 124 18.49 -6.33 17.32
N ASN A 125 19.10 -7.50 17.37
CA ASN A 125 18.81 -8.60 16.45
C ASN A 125 17.38 -9.11 16.63
N GLU A 126 16.96 -9.43 17.85
CA GLU A 126 15.62 -9.97 18.11
C GLU A 126 14.54 -8.95 17.76
N SER A 127 14.72 -7.68 18.10
CA SER A 127 13.76 -6.63 17.74
C SER A 127 13.68 -6.44 16.23
N ASN A 128 14.81 -6.50 15.51
CA ASN A 128 14.83 -6.41 14.05
C ASN A 128 14.16 -7.62 13.40
N LEU A 129 14.48 -8.84 13.84
CA LEU A 129 13.87 -10.06 13.33
C LEU A 129 12.36 -10.04 13.46
N VAL A 130 11.84 -9.71 14.63
CA VAL A 130 10.39 -9.65 14.86
C VAL A 130 9.74 -8.53 14.02
N SER A 131 10.36 -7.36 13.94
CA SER A 131 9.78 -6.21 13.25
C SER A 131 9.77 -6.36 11.73
N PHE A 132 10.89 -6.80 11.14
CA PHE A 132 11.05 -6.85 9.69
C PHE A 132 10.73 -8.20 9.07
N ASN A 133 10.96 -9.31 9.78
CA ASN A 133 10.74 -10.64 9.23
C ASN A 133 9.37 -11.23 9.62
N ILE A 134 8.72 -10.69 10.65
CA ILE A 134 7.40 -11.17 11.10
C ILE A 134 6.35 -10.09 10.89
N LEU A 135 6.46 -8.95 11.56
CA LEU A 135 5.43 -7.92 11.55
C LEU A 135 5.22 -7.30 10.17
N LYS A 136 6.31 -6.89 9.50
CA LYS A 136 6.23 -6.26 8.17
C LYS A 136 5.59 -7.15 7.11
N PRO A 137 5.98 -8.43 6.94
CA PRO A 137 5.29 -9.33 6.02
C PRO A 137 3.82 -9.55 6.34
N ILE A 138 3.46 -9.66 7.62
CA ILE A 138 2.05 -9.83 8.03
C ILE A 138 1.22 -8.62 7.57
N ILE A 139 1.69 -7.39 7.82
CA ILE A 139 1.01 -6.17 7.38
C ILE A 139 0.88 -6.15 5.85
N SER A 140 1.94 -6.50 5.12
CA SER A 140 1.93 -6.55 3.66
C SER A 140 0.97 -7.60 3.12
N ILE A 141 0.91 -8.79 3.71
CA ILE A 141 -0.04 -9.85 3.32
C ILE A 141 -1.47 -9.40 3.55
N LEU A 142 -1.78 -8.81 4.70
CA LEU A 142 -3.12 -8.28 4.98
C LEU A 142 -3.55 -7.23 3.96
N THR A 143 -2.65 -6.30 3.62
CA THR A 143 -2.92 -5.28 2.58
C THR A 143 -3.19 -5.92 1.22
N LEU A 144 -2.39 -6.91 0.82
CA LEU A 144 -2.58 -7.63 -0.45
C LEU A 144 -3.89 -8.42 -0.48
N LEU A 145 -4.25 -9.12 0.60
CA LEU A 145 -5.52 -9.85 0.69
C LEU A 145 -6.72 -8.92 0.51
N ILE A 146 -6.69 -7.76 1.17
CA ILE A 146 -7.73 -6.75 1.02
C ILE A 146 -7.81 -6.31 -0.45
N SER A 147 -6.68 -6.03 -1.11
CA SER A 147 -6.64 -5.64 -2.53
C SER A 147 -7.26 -6.71 -3.44
N VAL A 148 -6.87 -7.96 -3.25
CA VAL A 148 -7.40 -9.09 -4.05
C VAL A 148 -8.90 -9.23 -3.90
N VAL A 149 -9.41 -9.21 -2.66
CA VAL A 149 -10.85 -9.31 -2.39
C VAL A 149 -11.62 -8.18 -3.08
N THR A 150 -11.12 -6.96 -3.03
CA THR A 150 -11.79 -5.82 -3.67
C THR A 150 -11.81 -5.93 -5.20
N ILE A 151 -10.71 -6.35 -5.81
CA ILE A 151 -10.66 -6.58 -7.27
C ILE A 151 -11.67 -7.68 -7.66
N LEU A 152 -11.77 -8.76 -6.88
CA LEU A 152 -12.74 -9.82 -7.13
C LEU A 152 -14.19 -9.31 -7.03
N ILE A 153 -14.51 -8.54 -5.99
CA ILE A 153 -15.85 -7.94 -5.84
C ILE A 153 -16.17 -7.03 -7.04
N PHE A 154 -15.21 -6.22 -7.47
CA PHE A 154 -15.36 -5.34 -8.62
C PHE A 154 -15.61 -6.11 -9.91
N LEU A 155 -14.86 -7.20 -10.18
CA LEU A 155 -15.04 -8.05 -11.36
C LEU A 155 -16.40 -8.74 -11.38
N ILE A 156 -16.86 -9.24 -10.22
CA ILE A 156 -18.19 -9.86 -10.12
C ILE A 156 -19.28 -8.82 -10.37
N GLY A 157 -19.12 -7.59 -9.85
CA GLY A 157 -20.08 -6.51 -10.04
C GLY A 157 -20.20 -6.00 -11.48
N ILE A 158 -19.16 -6.17 -12.30
CA ILE A 158 -19.21 -5.83 -13.74
C ILE A 158 -19.90 -6.94 -14.56
N ASN A 159 -19.84 -8.18 -14.09
CA ASN A 159 -20.35 -9.34 -14.84
C ASN A 159 -21.77 -9.73 -14.41
N ALA A 160 -22.37 -9.04 -13.44
CA ALA A 160 -23.74 -9.21 -12.97
C ALA A 160 -24.68 -8.17 -13.58
#